data_6421e72673f57902d5b47762ffa3c7cb
#
_entry.id   6421e72673f57902d5b47762ffa3c7cb
#
_cell.length_a   1.000
_cell.length_b   1.000
_cell.length_c   1.000
_cell.angle_alpha   90.00
_cell.angle_beta   90.00
_cell.angle_gamma   90.00
#
_symmetry.space_group_name_H-M   'P 1'
#
loop_
_entity.id
_entity.type
_entity.pdbx_description
1 polymer ?
#
loop_
_entity_poly.entity_id
_entity_poly.type
_entity_poly.pdbx_seq_one_letter_code
_entity_poly.pdbx_strand_id
1 'polypeptide(L)'
;MKGTIQKWKFMILLGTLLFLSNMTFAKDTINQYTEGNPIDTTAVSISDKTNIPDRLYVDSLSLKRHFIHRIGIEARPGYIFPTSSFFRGENLNWKPIENSLSLHLKYSFQFHPNTYNDRIYRGAYQGIGVGYYNMYEKPQLGNPLTVYLFQGARIARFNQRLSLNYEWNFGASFGWKPYHSDLNPYNKVIGSKVNAYLNTNFYFNWMLSPKFDFTTGVAVTHFSNGNTKFPNAGLNSIGLKVGLVYNINRKEECFAKPLYQSPVPKFPRHISYDLVLFGSWRRKGVTIGEGQMVA
;
A
#
# COMPACT_ATOMS: atom_id res chain seq x y z
N MET A 1 12.05 26.42 -9.58
CA MET A 1 11.51 25.91 -8.31
C MET A 1 9.99 25.90 -8.23
N LYS A 2 9.24 26.94 -8.63
CA LYS A 2 7.76 26.96 -8.55
C LYS A 2 7.06 25.81 -9.32
N GLY A 3 7.55 25.44 -10.51
CA GLY A 3 6.93 24.37 -11.33
C GLY A 3 7.06 22.95 -10.76
N THR A 4 8.08 22.67 -9.98
CA THR A 4 8.29 21.34 -9.38
C THR A 4 7.34 21.11 -8.21
N ILE A 5 7.11 22.12 -7.38
CA ILE A 5 6.18 22.07 -6.24
C ILE A 5 4.75 21.87 -6.71
N GLN A 6 4.37 22.48 -7.83
CA GLN A 6 3.03 22.35 -8.39
C GLN A 6 2.74 20.95 -8.96
N LYS A 7 3.77 20.27 -9.53
CA LYS A 7 3.66 18.89 -10.04
C LYS A 7 3.52 17.86 -8.92
N TRP A 8 4.22 18.06 -7.81
CA TRP A 8 4.09 17.22 -6.63
C TRP A 8 2.71 17.35 -5.96
N LYS A 9 2.17 18.56 -5.92
CA LYS A 9 0.78 18.78 -5.46
C LYS A 9 -0.22 17.98 -6.27
N PHE A 10 -0.01 17.87 -7.59
CA PHE A 10 -0.89 17.08 -8.47
C PHE A 10 -0.77 15.57 -8.23
N MET A 11 0.44 15.02 -8.05
CA MET A 11 0.64 13.61 -7.74
C MET A 11 0.09 13.22 -6.35
N ILE A 12 0.29 14.07 -5.35
CA ILE A 12 -0.28 13.88 -4.02
C ILE A 12 -1.82 13.99 -4.10
N LEU A 13 -2.35 14.94 -4.86
CA LEU A 13 -3.78 15.10 -5.06
C LEU A 13 -4.40 13.90 -5.77
N LEU A 14 -3.73 13.31 -6.77
CA LEU A 14 -4.21 12.11 -7.45
C LEU A 14 -4.22 10.90 -6.53
N GLY A 15 -3.17 10.71 -5.71
CA GLY A 15 -3.12 9.66 -4.70
C GLY A 15 -4.19 9.82 -3.62
N THR A 16 -4.44 11.05 -3.16
CA THR A 16 -5.50 11.35 -2.20
C THR A 16 -6.90 11.23 -2.83
N LEU A 17 -7.09 11.57 -4.10
CA LEU A 17 -8.36 11.38 -4.81
C LEU A 17 -8.70 9.89 -4.97
N LEU A 18 -7.74 9.05 -5.35
CA LEU A 18 -7.92 7.60 -5.40
C LEU A 18 -8.20 7.01 -4.01
N PHE A 19 -7.57 7.55 -2.97
CA PHE A 19 -7.82 7.15 -1.59
C PHE A 19 -9.20 7.58 -1.09
N LEU A 20 -9.60 8.83 -1.39
CA LEU A 20 -10.90 9.39 -1.03
C LEU A 20 -12.05 8.74 -1.83
N SER A 21 -11.86 8.41 -3.11
CA SER A 21 -12.87 7.73 -3.91
C SER A 21 -13.23 6.36 -3.34
N ASN A 22 -12.25 5.62 -2.83
CA ASN A 22 -12.50 4.36 -2.13
C ASN A 22 -13.23 4.55 -0.78
N MET A 23 -12.99 5.67 -0.09
CA MET A 23 -13.72 5.99 1.15
C MET A 23 -15.15 6.46 0.87
N THR A 24 -15.36 7.25 -0.18
CA THR A 24 -16.70 7.70 -0.61
C THR A 24 -17.55 6.52 -1.05
N PHE A 25 -16.97 5.60 -1.82
CA PHE A 25 -17.63 4.37 -2.26
C PHE A 25 -18.09 3.50 -1.06
N ALA A 26 -17.26 3.38 -0.03
CA ALA A 26 -17.64 2.70 1.20
C ALA A 26 -18.79 3.40 1.94
N LYS A 27 -18.84 4.73 1.92
CA LYS A 27 -19.88 5.55 2.57
C LYS A 27 -21.21 5.49 1.82
N ASP A 28 -21.18 5.57 0.50
CA ASP A 28 -22.37 5.52 -0.34
C ASP A 28 -23.03 4.13 -0.30
N THR A 29 -22.24 3.06 -0.24
CA THR A 29 -22.75 1.70 -0.07
C THR A 29 -23.44 1.53 1.29
N ILE A 30 -22.93 2.15 2.35
CA ILE A 30 -23.57 2.14 3.68
C ILE A 30 -24.89 2.90 3.65
N ASN A 31 -24.94 4.06 3.02
CA ASN A 31 -26.16 4.89 2.93
C ASN A 31 -27.24 4.19 2.08
N GLN A 32 -26.88 3.51 1.01
CA GLN A 32 -27.83 2.79 0.14
C GLN A 32 -28.53 1.61 0.86
N TYR A 33 -27.87 1.00 1.87
CA TYR A 33 -28.48 -0.04 2.69
C TYR A 33 -29.30 0.50 3.87
N THR A 34 -29.10 1.77 4.27
CA THR A 34 -29.91 2.42 5.32
C THR A 34 -31.16 3.11 4.78
N GLU A 35 -31.20 3.45 3.48
CA GLU A 35 -32.37 4.08 2.83
C GLU A 35 -33.31 3.09 2.13
N GLY A 36 -32.98 1.78 2.10
CA GLY A 36 -33.79 0.74 1.50
C GLY A 36 -34.99 0.36 2.35
N ASN A 37 -36.14 0.96 2.08
CA ASN A 37 -37.50 0.71 2.55
C ASN A 37 -37.70 0.72 4.07
N PRO A 38 -38.54 1.64 4.59
CA PRO A 38 -39.12 1.46 5.90
C PRO A 38 -39.93 0.15 5.89
N ILE A 39 -39.49 -0.81 6.67
CA ILE A 39 -40.28 -2.01 6.95
C ILE A 39 -41.57 -1.50 7.56
N ASP A 40 -42.68 -1.75 6.85
CA ASP A 40 -44.04 -1.46 7.34
C ASP A 40 -44.26 -2.21 8.66
N THR A 41 -44.21 -1.48 9.75
CA THR A 41 -44.27 -2.04 11.11
C THR A 41 -45.69 -2.35 11.56
N THR A 42 -46.69 -2.29 10.67
CA THR A 42 -48.11 -2.43 11.04
C THR A 42 -48.70 -3.83 10.88
N ALA A 43 -47.94 -4.88 10.45
CA ALA A 43 -48.49 -6.18 10.17
C ALA A 43 -47.70 -7.38 10.72
N VAL A 44 -47.05 -7.27 11.87
CA VAL A 44 -46.53 -8.48 12.53
C VAL A 44 -47.09 -8.58 13.93
N SER A 45 -48.15 -9.35 14.06
CA SER A 45 -48.64 -9.80 15.36
C SER A 45 -47.60 -10.70 16.02
N ILE A 46 -47.12 -10.24 17.15
CA ILE A 46 -46.10 -10.86 17.98
C ILE A 46 -46.66 -12.16 18.56
N SER A 47 -46.40 -13.31 17.96
CA SER A 47 -46.55 -14.59 18.62
C SER A 47 -45.49 -15.64 18.23
N ASP A 48 -44.31 -15.25 17.81
CA ASP A 48 -43.18 -16.20 17.77
C ASP A 48 -41.91 -15.52 18.25
N LYS A 49 -41.66 -15.67 19.56
CA LYS A 49 -40.34 -15.41 20.17
C LYS A 49 -39.39 -16.53 19.78
N THR A 50 -39.08 -16.70 18.51
CA THR A 50 -38.00 -17.54 18.07
C THR A 50 -36.81 -16.71 17.71
N ASN A 51 -35.92 -16.53 18.72
CA ASN A 51 -34.46 -16.43 18.59
C ASN A 51 -33.90 -15.86 17.28
N ILE A 52 -34.22 -14.63 16.93
CA ILE A 52 -33.36 -13.82 16.10
C ILE A 52 -32.18 -13.47 17.03
N PRO A 53 -30.96 -13.93 16.77
CA PRO A 53 -29.86 -13.60 17.68
C PRO A 53 -29.68 -12.08 17.69
N ASP A 54 -29.81 -11.48 18.87
CA ASP A 54 -29.57 -10.06 19.14
C ASP A 54 -28.25 -9.50 18.59
N ARG A 55 -27.38 -10.36 18.11
CA ARG A 55 -26.08 -10.04 17.50
C ARG A 55 -26.18 -9.36 16.12
N LEU A 56 -27.27 -9.55 15.36
CA LEU A 56 -27.42 -8.88 14.05
C LEU A 56 -27.88 -7.42 14.20
N TYR A 57 -28.60 -7.11 15.28
CA TYR A 57 -29.08 -5.76 15.53
C TYR A 57 -28.04 -4.85 16.18
N VAL A 58 -27.12 -5.43 16.96
CA VAL A 58 -26.05 -4.69 17.65
C VAL A 58 -24.96 -4.22 16.70
N ASP A 59 -24.71 -4.92 15.58
CA ASP A 59 -23.64 -4.58 14.63
C ASP A 59 -23.93 -3.33 13.80
N SER A 60 -25.18 -2.96 13.62
CA SER A 60 -25.54 -1.75 12.84
C SER A 60 -25.44 -0.43 13.63
N LEU A 61 -25.60 -0.48 14.96
CA LEU A 61 -25.64 0.72 15.80
C LEU A 61 -24.31 1.15 16.39
N SER A 62 -23.27 0.34 16.33
CA SER A 62 -21.97 0.66 16.94
C SER A 62 -20.84 0.92 15.95
N LEU A 63 -21.11 1.49 14.79
CA LEU A 63 -20.14 1.83 13.72
C LEU A 63 -18.89 2.59 14.22
N LYS A 64 -18.93 3.22 15.38
CA LYS A 64 -17.81 3.99 15.95
C LYS A 64 -16.70 3.15 16.61
N ARG A 65 -16.85 1.83 16.81
CA ARG A 65 -15.88 1.00 17.58
C ARG A 65 -15.33 -0.21 16.83
N HIS A 66 -15.45 -0.27 15.50
CA HIS A 66 -15.21 -1.52 14.77
C HIS A 66 -13.89 -1.59 14.00
N PHE A 67 -12.97 -0.66 14.25
CA PHE A 67 -11.65 -0.72 13.63
C PHE A 67 -10.62 -1.34 14.57
N ILE A 68 -9.83 -2.24 14.05
CA ILE A 68 -8.58 -2.66 14.61
C ILE A 68 -7.52 -1.70 14.09
N HIS A 69 -6.79 -1.08 15.00
CA HIS A 69 -5.61 -0.30 14.67
C HIS A 69 -4.39 -1.21 14.71
N ARG A 70 -3.51 -1.05 13.74
CA ARG A 70 -2.36 -1.93 13.55
C ARG A 70 -1.09 -1.10 13.44
N ILE A 71 -0.09 -1.47 14.23
CA ILE A 71 1.26 -0.91 14.15
C ILE A 71 2.18 -2.03 13.69
N GLY A 72 2.86 -1.83 12.56
CA GLY A 72 3.74 -2.82 11.97
C GLY A 72 5.17 -2.33 11.86
N ILE A 73 6.11 -3.23 12.12
CA ILE A 73 7.52 -3.06 11.75
C ILE A 73 7.89 -4.12 10.72
N GLU A 74 8.66 -3.74 9.72
CA GLU A 74 9.09 -4.65 8.66
C GLU A 74 10.55 -4.41 8.32
N ALA A 75 11.27 -5.52 8.05
CA ALA A 75 12.58 -5.51 7.42
C ALA A 75 12.48 -6.15 6.04
N ARG A 76 13.16 -5.57 5.04
CA ARG A 76 13.15 -6.07 3.67
C ARG A 76 14.58 -6.10 3.13
N PRO A 77 15.35 -7.17 3.37
CA PRO A 77 16.55 -7.44 2.59
C PRO A 77 16.14 -7.69 1.14
N GLY A 78 16.86 -7.09 0.20
CA GLY A 78 16.47 -7.13 -1.19
C GLY A 78 17.64 -7.12 -2.16
N TYR A 79 17.32 -7.50 -3.39
CA TYR A 79 18.20 -7.48 -4.56
C TYR A 79 17.78 -6.37 -5.52
N ILE A 80 18.73 -5.57 -5.95
CA ILE A 80 18.55 -4.49 -6.92
C ILE A 80 18.80 -5.05 -8.32
N PHE A 81 17.81 -4.91 -9.22
CA PHE A 81 17.98 -5.34 -10.58
C PHE A 81 18.99 -4.46 -11.34
N PRO A 82 19.98 -5.04 -12.04
CA PRO A 82 21.02 -4.32 -12.77
C PRO A 82 20.49 -3.74 -14.09
N THR A 83 19.45 -2.90 -14.01
CA THR A 83 18.76 -2.31 -15.17
C THR A 83 19.56 -1.24 -15.90
N SER A 84 20.64 -0.72 -15.30
CA SER A 84 21.54 0.24 -15.90
C SER A 84 23.00 -0.18 -15.74
N SER A 85 23.90 0.39 -16.54
CA SER A 85 25.35 0.15 -16.43
C SER A 85 25.89 0.58 -15.07
N PHE A 86 25.32 1.63 -14.47
CA PHE A 86 25.66 2.08 -13.12
C PHE A 86 25.52 0.96 -12.07
N PHE A 87 24.44 0.18 -12.12
CA PHE A 87 24.26 -0.96 -11.20
C PHE A 87 25.17 -2.14 -11.56
N ARG A 88 25.61 -2.27 -12.82
CA ARG A 88 26.51 -3.34 -13.27
C ARG A 88 27.99 -3.08 -12.98
N GLY A 89 28.31 -1.92 -12.38
CA GLY A 89 29.68 -1.59 -11.98
C GLY A 89 30.27 -0.34 -12.63
N GLU A 90 29.58 0.34 -13.55
CA GLU A 90 30.00 1.66 -14.06
C GLU A 90 29.67 2.74 -13.02
N ASN A 91 30.24 2.63 -11.84
CA ASN A 91 30.07 3.51 -10.70
C ASN A 91 31.43 3.84 -10.08
N LEU A 92 31.46 4.70 -9.06
CA LEU A 92 32.70 5.16 -8.44
C LEU A 92 33.57 4.01 -7.89
N ASN A 93 32.94 2.93 -7.43
CA ASN A 93 33.62 1.81 -6.78
C ASN A 93 33.96 0.66 -7.76
N TRP A 94 33.55 0.76 -9.03
CA TRP A 94 33.72 -0.29 -10.06
C TRP A 94 33.20 -1.65 -9.61
N LYS A 95 32.12 -1.67 -8.82
CA LYS A 95 31.50 -2.88 -8.30
C LYS A 95 30.00 -2.87 -8.55
N PRO A 96 29.38 -4.04 -8.80
CA PRO A 96 27.93 -4.12 -8.90
C PRO A 96 27.23 -3.67 -7.60
N ILE A 97 26.11 -2.97 -7.77
CA ILE A 97 25.23 -2.55 -6.66
C ILE A 97 23.99 -3.43 -6.71
N GLU A 98 23.97 -4.47 -5.90
CA GLU A 98 22.96 -5.53 -5.98
C GLU A 98 22.12 -5.64 -4.71
N ASN A 99 22.62 -5.18 -3.58
CA ASN A 99 21.99 -5.40 -2.29
C ASN A 99 21.30 -4.15 -1.77
N SER A 100 20.19 -4.36 -1.10
CA SER A 100 19.49 -3.33 -0.33
C SER A 100 18.91 -3.91 0.96
N LEU A 101 18.78 -3.06 1.96
CA LEU A 101 18.02 -3.37 3.17
C LEU A 101 17.10 -2.18 3.44
N SER A 102 15.82 -2.44 3.67
CA SER A 102 14.92 -1.41 4.15
C SER A 102 14.21 -1.80 5.43
N LEU A 103 13.96 -0.79 6.26
CA LEU A 103 13.20 -0.90 7.49
C LEU A 103 11.97 0.00 7.38
N HIS A 104 10.81 -0.51 7.79
CA HIS A 104 9.55 0.20 7.67
C HIS A 104 8.80 0.22 8.99
N LEU A 105 8.22 1.37 9.31
CA LEU A 105 7.22 1.55 10.35
C LEU A 105 5.89 1.89 9.69
N LYS A 106 4.82 1.19 10.08
CA LYS A 106 3.51 1.28 9.44
C LYS A 106 2.41 1.43 10.48
N TYR A 107 1.45 2.27 10.17
CA TYR A 107 0.19 2.34 10.89
C TYR A 107 -0.96 2.11 9.92
N SER A 108 -1.90 1.24 10.30
CA SER A 108 -3.10 0.96 9.50
C SER A 108 -4.31 0.68 10.36
N PHE A 109 -5.46 0.73 9.72
CA PHE A 109 -6.72 0.31 10.31
C PHE A 109 -7.42 -0.69 9.39
N GLN A 110 -8.20 -1.57 10.01
CA GLN A 110 -8.90 -2.68 9.39
C GLN A 110 -10.23 -2.91 10.09
N PHE A 111 -11.24 -3.39 9.36
CA PHE A 111 -12.47 -3.87 10.00
C PHE A 111 -12.18 -5.07 10.90
N HIS A 112 -12.97 -5.19 11.98
CA HIS A 112 -12.81 -6.32 12.89
C HIS A 112 -13.05 -7.65 12.15
N PRO A 113 -12.18 -8.65 12.31
CA PRO A 113 -12.32 -9.95 11.65
C PRO A 113 -13.68 -10.60 11.89
N ASN A 114 -14.19 -11.25 10.85
CA ASN A 114 -15.49 -11.94 10.82
C ASN A 114 -16.74 -11.03 10.88
N THR A 115 -16.58 -9.71 10.90
CA THR A 115 -17.71 -8.79 10.68
C THR A 115 -18.19 -8.83 9.24
N TYR A 116 -19.38 -8.32 8.99
CA TYR A 116 -19.95 -8.17 7.65
C TYR A 116 -18.99 -7.44 6.70
N ASN A 117 -18.44 -6.30 7.14
CA ASN A 117 -17.50 -5.51 6.35
C ASN A 117 -16.17 -6.24 6.09
N ASP A 118 -15.59 -6.92 7.10
CA ASP A 118 -14.38 -7.75 6.89
C ASP A 118 -14.62 -8.83 5.81
N ARG A 119 -15.81 -9.40 5.78
CA ARG A 119 -16.15 -10.45 4.83
C ARG A 119 -16.33 -9.93 3.41
N ILE A 120 -17.03 -8.80 3.24
CA ILE A 120 -17.23 -8.16 1.93
C ILE A 120 -15.91 -7.68 1.36
N TYR A 121 -15.15 -6.92 2.15
CA TYR A 121 -13.88 -6.32 1.72
C TYR A 121 -12.69 -7.26 1.89
N ARG A 122 -12.92 -8.53 2.22
CA ARG A 122 -11.88 -9.57 2.37
C ARG A 122 -10.76 -9.19 3.32
N GLY A 123 -11.09 -8.56 4.44
CA GLY A 123 -10.09 -8.09 5.39
C GLY A 123 -9.22 -6.96 4.87
N ALA A 124 -9.79 -6.08 4.06
CA ALA A 124 -9.08 -4.92 3.55
C ALA A 124 -8.61 -4.02 4.70
N TYR A 125 -7.43 -3.49 4.55
CA TYR A 125 -6.81 -2.55 5.47
C TYR A 125 -6.09 -1.46 4.68
N GLN A 126 -5.92 -0.31 5.28
CA GLN A 126 -5.25 0.83 4.68
C GLN A 126 -4.55 1.66 5.75
N GLY A 127 -3.52 2.39 5.35
CA GLY A 127 -2.73 3.14 6.29
C GLY A 127 -1.63 3.98 5.68
N ILE A 128 -0.74 4.44 6.56
CA ILE A 128 0.43 5.24 6.24
C ILE A 128 1.68 4.54 6.75
N GLY A 129 2.76 4.63 5.98
CA GLY A 129 4.05 4.06 6.35
C GLY A 129 5.21 5.00 6.08
N VAL A 130 6.27 4.76 6.83
CA VAL A 130 7.59 5.38 6.64
C VAL A 130 8.59 4.26 6.46
N GLY A 131 9.50 4.41 5.51
CA GLY A 131 10.55 3.42 5.24
C GLY A 131 11.91 4.09 5.08
N TYR A 132 12.94 3.47 5.59
CA TYR A 132 14.32 3.87 5.40
C TYR A 132 15.05 2.81 4.58
N TYR A 133 15.76 3.23 3.54
CA TYR A 133 16.48 2.36 2.63
C TYR A 133 17.98 2.56 2.73
N ASN A 134 18.72 1.48 2.91
CA ASN A 134 20.15 1.41 2.74
C ASN A 134 20.47 0.54 1.50
N MET A 135 21.10 1.13 0.51
CA MET A 135 21.49 0.46 -0.73
C MET A 135 22.99 0.14 -0.78
N TYR A 136 23.67 0.31 0.36
CA TYR A 136 25.11 0.09 0.53
C TYR A 136 26.00 0.93 -0.41
N GLU A 137 25.39 1.95 -1.08
CA GLU A 137 26.04 2.90 -1.97
C GLU A 137 25.64 4.35 -1.61
N LYS A 138 25.82 4.69 -0.34
CA LYS A 138 25.50 6.02 0.20
C LYS A 138 26.23 7.18 -0.52
N PRO A 139 27.51 7.04 -0.97
CA PRO A 139 28.19 8.12 -1.68
C PRO A 139 27.47 8.58 -2.95
N GLN A 140 26.87 7.67 -3.72
CA GLN A 140 26.29 7.98 -5.02
C GLN A 140 24.75 7.94 -5.05
N LEU A 141 24.11 7.08 -4.25
CA LEU A 141 22.64 6.93 -4.19
C LEU A 141 22.02 7.68 -3.01
N GLY A 142 22.75 7.79 -1.90
CA GLY A 142 22.20 8.22 -0.62
C GLY A 142 21.48 7.06 0.09
N ASN A 143 20.83 7.40 1.21
CA ASN A 143 19.94 6.49 1.95
C ASN A 143 18.54 7.11 2.01
N PRO A 144 17.68 6.81 1.04
CA PRO A 144 16.38 7.47 0.96
C PRO A 144 15.42 7.06 2.06
N LEU A 145 14.66 8.04 2.52
CA LEU A 145 13.48 7.88 3.36
C LEU A 145 12.24 7.91 2.47
N THR A 146 11.30 7.01 2.70
CA THR A 146 10.01 6.96 2.01
C THR A 146 8.88 7.30 2.95
N VAL A 147 7.89 8.04 2.45
CA VAL A 147 6.59 8.24 3.10
C VAL A 147 5.52 7.82 2.11
N TYR A 148 4.62 6.94 2.52
CA TYR A 148 3.67 6.33 1.60
C TYR A 148 2.33 6.00 2.25
N LEU A 149 1.31 6.00 1.43
CA LEU A 149 0.02 5.38 1.71
C LEU A 149 0.07 3.93 1.26
N PHE A 150 -0.66 3.07 1.94
CA PHE A 150 -0.78 1.68 1.53
C PHE A 150 -2.18 1.14 1.76
N GLN A 151 -2.52 0.17 0.93
CA GLN A 151 -3.74 -0.60 1.03
C GLN A 151 -3.44 -2.06 0.69
N GLY A 152 -4.10 -2.95 1.39
CA GLY A 152 -4.03 -4.37 1.12
C GLY A 152 -5.31 -5.10 1.48
N ALA A 153 -5.40 -6.33 1.00
CA ALA A 153 -6.50 -7.21 1.34
C ALA A 153 -6.06 -8.68 1.28
N ARG A 154 -6.89 -9.54 1.83
CA ARG A 154 -6.68 -10.97 1.83
C ARG A 154 -7.05 -11.57 0.46
N ILE A 155 -6.13 -12.31 -0.14
CA ILE A 155 -6.35 -13.11 -1.35
C ILE A 155 -7.04 -14.43 -0.97
N ALA A 156 -6.45 -15.14 0.00
CA ALA A 156 -6.91 -16.45 0.45
C ALA A 156 -6.71 -16.63 1.95
N ARG A 157 -7.58 -17.40 2.58
CA ARG A 157 -7.44 -17.85 3.98
C ARG A 157 -7.27 -19.36 3.97
N PHE A 158 -6.14 -19.84 4.49
CA PHE A 158 -5.85 -21.27 4.56
C PHE A 158 -6.44 -21.91 5.83
N ASN A 159 -6.41 -21.17 6.91
CA ASN A 159 -7.04 -21.55 8.17
C ASN A 159 -7.38 -20.28 8.99
N GLN A 160 -7.81 -20.45 10.25
CA GLN A 160 -8.19 -19.30 11.09
C GLN A 160 -7.06 -18.32 11.35
N ARG A 161 -5.80 -18.78 11.31
CA ARG A 161 -4.63 -17.98 11.67
C ARG A 161 -3.77 -17.60 10.48
N LEU A 162 -3.82 -18.33 9.37
CA LEU A 162 -2.94 -18.16 8.23
C LEU A 162 -3.71 -17.69 7.00
N SER A 163 -3.27 -16.59 6.42
CA SER A 163 -3.80 -16.03 5.18
C SER A 163 -2.71 -15.56 4.24
N LEU A 164 -3.00 -15.59 2.95
CA LEU A 164 -2.23 -14.94 1.88
C LEU A 164 -2.86 -13.58 1.59
N ASN A 165 -2.03 -12.55 1.54
CA ASN A 165 -2.46 -11.17 1.35
C ASN A 165 -1.64 -10.51 0.26
N TYR A 166 -2.21 -9.47 -0.36
CA TYR A 166 -1.47 -8.51 -1.16
C TYR A 166 -1.51 -7.13 -0.50
N GLU A 167 -0.54 -6.31 -0.84
CA GLU A 167 -0.48 -4.92 -0.42
C GLU A 167 0.24 -4.12 -1.49
N TRP A 168 -0.28 -2.95 -1.81
CA TRP A 168 0.38 -1.98 -2.65
C TRP A 168 0.63 -0.69 -1.85
N ASN A 169 1.75 -0.06 -2.12
CA ASN A 169 2.19 1.16 -1.48
C ASN A 169 2.50 2.20 -2.55
N PHE A 170 2.06 3.42 -2.32
CA PHE A 170 2.32 4.56 -3.19
C PHE A 170 2.74 5.76 -2.35
N GLY A 171 3.82 6.43 -2.74
CA GLY A 171 4.32 7.56 -2.00
C GLY A 171 5.50 8.27 -2.64
N ALA A 172 6.23 8.98 -1.80
CA ALA A 172 7.42 9.73 -2.19
C ALA A 172 8.63 9.28 -1.38
N SER A 173 9.79 9.39 -2.00
CA SER A 173 11.09 9.11 -1.38
C SER A 173 12.00 10.32 -1.45
N PHE A 174 12.74 10.55 -0.39
CA PHE A 174 13.59 11.74 -0.16
C PHE A 174 14.99 11.32 0.28
N GLY A 175 15.98 12.20 0.12
CA GLY A 175 17.34 11.93 0.58
C GLY A 175 18.21 11.22 -0.46
N TRP A 176 17.77 11.20 -1.71
CA TRP A 176 18.57 10.74 -2.83
C TRP A 176 19.72 11.71 -3.15
N LYS A 177 20.83 11.16 -3.60
CA LYS A 177 21.93 11.91 -4.23
C LYS A 177 21.76 11.83 -5.75
N PRO A 178 21.22 12.87 -6.40
CA PRO A 178 20.97 12.84 -7.84
C PRO A 178 22.29 12.96 -8.62
N TYR A 179 22.20 12.64 -9.91
CA TYR A 179 23.24 12.94 -10.88
C TYR A 179 23.69 14.41 -10.80
N HIS A 180 24.99 14.60 -10.87
CA HIS A 180 25.65 15.90 -11.01
C HIS A 180 26.92 15.71 -11.86
N SER A 181 27.14 16.57 -12.86
CA SER A 181 28.25 16.44 -13.81
C SER A 181 29.61 16.28 -13.13
N ASP A 182 29.85 17.02 -12.05
CA ASP A 182 31.13 17.06 -11.38
C ASP A 182 31.19 16.22 -10.09
N LEU A 183 30.09 16.19 -9.34
CA LEU A 183 30.08 15.59 -8.01
C LEU A 183 29.56 14.17 -7.99
N ASN A 184 28.73 13.77 -8.98
CA ASN A 184 28.12 12.43 -9.06
C ASN A 184 27.86 12.00 -10.51
N PRO A 185 28.90 11.99 -11.39
CA PRO A 185 28.75 11.82 -12.84
C PRO A 185 28.33 10.41 -13.23
N TYR A 186 28.60 9.40 -12.39
CA TYR A 186 28.29 8.00 -12.67
C TYR A 186 26.83 7.64 -12.39
N ASN A 187 26.10 8.43 -11.55
CA ASN A 187 24.72 8.13 -11.22
C ASN A 187 23.76 8.45 -12.37
N LYS A 188 23.68 7.55 -13.34
CA LYS A 188 22.75 7.65 -14.49
C LYS A 188 21.33 7.19 -14.16
N VAL A 189 21.01 6.91 -12.89
CA VAL A 189 19.75 6.31 -12.44
C VAL A 189 18.79 7.32 -11.84
N ILE A 190 19.29 8.19 -10.99
CA ILE A 190 18.51 9.13 -10.19
C ILE A 190 18.86 10.57 -10.56
N GLY A 191 17.93 11.28 -11.18
CA GLY A 191 18.11 12.69 -11.58
C GLY A 191 17.53 13.71 -10.60
N SER A 192 16.79 13.28 -9.56
CA SER A 192 16.13 14.19 -8.62
C SER A 192 16.30 13.77 -7.16
N LYS A 193 16.25 14.76 -6.24
CA LYS A 193 16.32 14.53 -4.79
C LYS A 193 15.06 13.87 -4.23
N VAL A 194 13.95 13.96 -4.97
CA VAL A 194 12.66 13.42 -4.60
C VAL A 194 12.17 12.55 -5.75
N ASN A 195 11.79 11.31 -5.44
CA ASN A 195 11.30 10.34 -6.43
C ASN A 195 10.00 9.70 -5.94
N ALA A 196 9.19 9.23 -6.87
CA ALA A 196 8.05 8.39 -6.56
C ALA A 196 8.52 7.06 -5.97
N TYR A 197 7.75 6.55 -5.04
CA TYR A 197 7.90 5.24 -4.42
C TYR A 197 6.67 4.41 -4.74
N LEU A 198 6.88 3.31 -5.43
CA LEU A 198 5.86 2.31 -5.75
C LEU A 198 6.33 0.97 -5.19
N ASN A 199 5.45 0.26 -4.50
CA ASN A 199 5.79 -1.06 -4.00
C ASN A 199 4.56 -1.96 -4.00
N THR A 200 4.77 -3.23 -4.34
CA THR A 200 3.74 -4.27 -4.27
C THR A 200 4.28 -5.45 -3.48
N ASN A 201 3.48 -5.96 -2.56
CA ASN A 201 3.83 -7.08 -1.71
C ASN A 201 2.83 -8.22 -1.88
N PHE A 202 3.33 -9.46 -1.85
CA PHE A 202 2.55 -10.68 -1.65
C PHE A 202 3.13 -11.39 -0.43
N TYR A 203 2.29 -11.63 0.59
CA TYR A 203 2.81 -12.12 1.85
C TYR A 203 1.81 -12.98 2.60
N PHE A 204 2.33 -13.90 3.39
CA PHE A 204 1.60 -14.65 4.39
C PHE A 204 1.48 -13.81 5.68
N ASN A 205 0.28 -13.78 6.23
CA ASN A 205 0.01 -13.22 7.54
C ASN A 205 -0.38 -14.35 8.48
N TRP A 206 0.39 -14.55 9.52
CA TRP A 206 0.17 -15.55 10.53
C TRP A 206 -0.20 -14.87 11.85
N MET A 207 -1.43 -15.06 12.30
CA MET A 207 -1.89 -14.59 13.61
C MET A 207 -1.28 -15.43 14.73
N LEU A 208 -0.23 -14.94 15.38
CA LEU A 208 0.44 -15.62 16.48
C LEU A 208 -0.40 -15.59 17.76
N SER A 209 -1.00 -14.43 18.04
CA SER A 209 -1.83 -14.18 19.21
C SER A 209 -2.94 -13.17 18.87
N PRO A 210 -3.88 -12.88 19.78
CA PRO A 210 -4.84 -11.80 19.58
C PRO A 210 -4.19 -10.44 19.28
N LYS A 211 -2.99 -10.19 19.79
CA LYS A 211 -2.30 -8.92 19.64
C LYS A 211 -1.23 -8.91 18.55
N PHE A 212 -0.66 -10.05 18.18
CA PHE A 212 0.49 -10.09 17.28
C PHE A 212 0.25 -10.96 16.05
N ASP A 213 0.63 -10.42 14.89
CA ASP A 213 0.74 -11.16 13.63
C ASP A 213 2.19 -11.14 13.16
N PHE A 214 2.64 -12.27 12.63
CA PHE A 214 3.88 -12.40 11.87
C PHE A 214 3.57 -12.33 10.38
N THR A 215 4.37 -11.58 9.63
CA THR A 215 4.22 -11.45 8.19
C THR A 215 5.50 -11.80 7.47
N THR A 216 5.41 -12.60 6.42
CA THR A 216 6.56 -12.92 5.55
C THR A 216 6.11 -13.09 4.11
N GLY A 217 6.94 -12.66 3.17
CA GLY A 217 6.60 -12.71 1.77
C GLY A 217 7.62 -12.01 0.88
N VAL A 218 7.15 -11.53 -0.27
CA VAL A 218 7.97 -10.88 -1.30
C VAL A 218 7.47 -9.46 -1.53
N ALA A 219 8.41 -8.53 -1.68
CA ALA A 219 8.17 -7.13 -1.97
C ALA A 219 8.89 -6.74 -3.26
N VAL A 220 8.19 -6.12 -4.20
CA VAL A 220 8.76 -5.52 -5.40
C VAL A 220 8.65 -4.02 -5.28
N THR A 221 9.78 -3.33 -5.45
CA THR A 221 9.88 -1.88 -5.24
C THR A 221 10.41 -1.18 -6.50
N HIS A 222 9.82 -0.04 -6.81
CA HIS A 222 10.24 0.83 -7.90
C HIS A 222 10.39 2.28 -7.42
N PHE A 223 11.52 2.90 -7.77
CA PHE A 223 11.77 4.32 -7.58
C PHE A 223 12.02 5.01 -8.91
N SER A 224 11.32 6.12 -9.17
CA SER A 224 11.57 6.96 -10.33
C SER A 224 11.01 8.36 -10.15
N ASN A 225 11.48 9.30 -10.96
CA ASN A 225 10.91 10.65 -10.99
C ASN A 225 9.92 10.86 -12.17
N GLY A 226 9.53 9.79 -12.88
CA GLY A 226 8.62 9.87 -14.02
C GLY A 226 9.18 10.67 -15.20
N ASN A 227 10.49 10.69 -15.39
CA ASN A 227 11.20 11.47 -16.42
C ASN A 227 10.99 12.99 -16.31
N THR A 228 10.71 13.49 -15.13
CA THR A 228 10.63 14.94 -14.90
C THR A 228 12.00 15.59 -14.88
N LYS A 229 13.06 14.81 -14.60
CA LYS A 229 14.46 15.24 -14.63
C LYS A 229 15.36 14.07 -15.02
N PHE A 230 16.29 14.28 -15.94
CA PHE A 230 17.28 13.28 -16.34
C PHE A 230 18.55 13.36 -15.47
N PRO A 231 19.27 12.22 -15.39
CA PRO A 231 18.88 10.87 -15.84
C PRO A 231 17.78 10.25 -14.97
N ASN A 232 17.02 9.32 -15.51
CA ASN A 232 16.00 8.57 -14.78
C ASN A 232 15.85 7.15 -15.33
N ALA A 233 16.87 6.32 -15.18
CA ALA A 233 16.75 4.89 -15.47
C ALA A 233 15.85 4.17 -14.46
N GLY A 234 15.62 4.80 -13.28
CA GLY A 234 14.86 4.23 -12.19
C GLY A 234 15.60 3.13 -11.44
N LEU A 235 15.13 2.79 -10.25
CA LEU A 235 15.65 1.70 -9.45
C LEU A 235 14.55 0.70 -9.19
N ASN A 236 14.81 -0.55 -9.55
CA ASN A 236 13.91 -1.68 -9.30
C ASN A 236 14.58 -2.67 -8.36
N SER A 237 13.84 -3.15 -7.38
CA SER A 237 14.33 -4.19 -6.46
C SER A 237 13.25 -5.18 -6.10
N ILE A 238 13.68 -6.40 -5.78
CA ILE A 238 12.86 -7.43 -5.17
C ILE A 238 13.45 -7.77 -3.81
N GLY A 239 12.62 -7.95 -2.80
CA GLY A 239 13.08 -8.25 -1.44
C GLY A 239 12.21 -9.26 -0.73
N LEU A 240 12.80 -9.94 0.24
CA LEU A 240 12.08 -10.72 1.22
C LEU A 240 11.47 -9.74 2.24
N LYS A 241 10.16 -9.84 2.45
CA LYS A 241 9.46 -9.09 3.48
C LYS A 241 9.37 -9.95 4.74
N VAL A 242 9.80 -9.42 5.87
CA VAL A 242 9.62 -10.02 7.21
C VAL A 242 9.13 -8.94 8.15
N GLY A 243 8.06 -9.18 8.88
CA GLY A 243 7.49 -8.17 9.77
C GLY A 243 6.68 -8.72 10.93
N LEU A 244 6.49 -7.86 11.91
CA LEU A 244 5.65 -8.07 13.07
C LEU A 244 4.61 -6.95 13.13
N VAL A 245 3.35 -7.31 13.36
CA VAL A 245 2.24 -6.36 13.46
C VAL A 245 1.58 -6.49 14.82
N TYR A 246 1.51 -5.39 15.55
CA TYR A 246 0.75 -5.27 16.79
C TYR A 246 -0.66 -4.75 16.49
N ASN A 247 -1.68 -5.48 16.96
CA ASN A 247 -3.09 -5.15 16.74
C ASN A 247 -3.70 -4.60 18.04
N ILE A 248 -4.23 -3.40 17.96
CA ILE A 248 -4.94 -2.71 19.05
C ILE A 248 -6.45 -2.99 18.84
N ASN A 249 -7.14 -3.31 19.93
CA ASN A 249 -8.59 -3.60 19.96
C ASN A 249 -9.02 -4.87 19.19
N ARG A 250 -8.11 -5.77 18.85
CA ARG A 250 -8.48 -7.08 18.31
C ARG A 250 -8.90 -8.01 19.44
N LYS A 251 -10.13 -8.50 19.39
CA LYS A 251 -10.69 -9.40 20.39
C LYS A 251 -10.21 -10.84 20.19
N GLU A 252 -10.18 -11.64 21.25
CA GLU A 252 -9.81 -13.06 21.20
C GLU A 252 -10.76 -13.90 20.34
N GLU A 253 -12.02 -13.51 20.27
CA GLU A 253 -13.04 -14.15 19.44
C GLU A 253 -12.68 -14.23 17.94
N CYS A 254 -11.70 -13.44 17.48
CA CYS A 254 -11.22 -13.51 16.09
C CYS A 254 -10.60 -14.87 15.73
N PHE A 255 -10.22 -15.70 16.71
CA PHE A 255 -9.74 -17.06 16.54
C PHE A 255 -10.85 -18.11 16.59
N ALA A 256 -12.03 -17.77 17.06
CA ALA A 256 -13.15 -18.69 17.09
C ALA A 256 -13.69 -18.92 15.67
N LYS A 257 -14.10 -20.15 15.35
CA LYS A 257 -14.92 -20.39 14.16
C LYS A 257 -16.22 -19.60 14.33
N PRO A 258 -16.65 -18.84 13.32
CA PRO A 258 -17.97 -18.25 13.35
C PRO A 258 -18.99 -19.39 13.48
N LEU A 259 -19.83 -19.33 14.51
CA LEU A 259 -20.90 -20.32 14.79
C LEU A 259 -21.89 -20.44 13.64
N TYR A 260 -22.03 -19.41 12.84
CA TYR A 260 -22.85 -19.39 11.62
C TYR A 260 -22.03 -18.82 10.47
N GLN A 261 -21.84 -19.62 9.42
CA GLN A 261 -21.40 -19.12 8.13
C GLN A 261 -22.63 -18.57 7.38
N SER A 262 -23.09 -17.39 7.73
CA SER A 262 -24.02 -16.69 6.83
C SER A 262 -23.36 -16.62 5.45
N PRO A 263 -24.10 -16.84 4.35
CA PRO A 263 -23.53 -16.70 3.02
C PRO A 263 -22.86 -15.33 2.90
N VAL A 264 -21.70 -15.32 2.27
CA VAL A 264 -21.04 -14.03 1.97
C VAL A 264 -21.99 -13.23 1.09
N PRO A 265 -22.40 -12.03 1.48
CA PRO A 265 -23.28 -11.24 0.64
C PRO A 265 -22.66 -11.11 -0.75
N LYS A 266 -23.40 -11.45 -1.78
CA LYS A 266 -22.93 -11.22 -3.14
C LYS A 266 -22.94 -9.71 -3.35
N PHE A 267 -21.79 -9.16 -3.63
CA PHE A 267 -21.68 -7.77 -4.10
C PHE A 267 -22.61 -7.63 -5.33
N PRO A 268 -23.51 -6.67 -5.36
CA PRO A 268 -24.29 -6.42 -6.57
C PRO A 268 -23.31 -6.15 -7.70
N ARG A 269 -23.30 -7.02 -8.72
CA ARG A 269 -22.46 -6.81 -9.89
C ARG A 269 -23.04 -5.64 -10.67
N HIS A 270 -22.36 -4.51 -10.62
CA HIS A 270 -22.62 -3.40 -11.52
C HIS A 270 -21.35 -3.12 -12.33
N ILE A 271 -21.52 -2.70 -13.54
CA ILE A 271 -20.43 -2.24 -14.39
C ILE A 271 -20.49 -0.73 -14.37
N SER A 272 -19.45 -0.09 -13.83
CA SER A 272 -19.24 1.34 -13.97
C SER A 272 -18.11 1.58 -14.97
N TYR A 273 -18.25 2.61 -15.77
CA TYR A 273 -17.21 3.04 -16.70
C TYR A 273 -16.72 4.42 -16.25
N ASP A 274 -15.47 4.46 -15.81
CA ASP A 274 -14.82 5.71 -15.44
C ASP A 274 -13.82 6.09 -16.53
N LEU A 275 -14.03 7.23 -17.19
CA LEU A 275 -13.07 7.77 -18.13
C LEU A 275 -12.19 8.78 -17.40
N VAL A 276 -10.94 8.41 -17.15
CA VAL A 276 -9.95 9.31 -16.55
C VAL A 276 -8.97 9.78 -17.62
N LEU A 277 -9.03 11.07 -17.95
CA LEU A 277 -8.08 11.71 -18.84
C LEU A 277 -7.00 12.41 -18.00
N PHE A 278 -5.74 12.04 -18.21
CA PHE A 278 -4.62 12.74 -17.60
C PHE A 278 -3.54 13.05 -18.63
N GLY A 279 -2.95 14.24 -18.51
CA GLY A 279 -1.82 14.68 -19.29
C GLY A 279 -0.56 14.72 -18.46
N SER A 280 0.57 14.38 -19.04
CA SER A 280 1.87 14.52 -18.40
C SER A 280 2.87 15.20 -19.35
N TRP A 281 3.74 16.00 -18.79
CA TRP A 281 4.86 16.59 -19.51
C TRP A 281 6.10 15.75 -19.23
N ARG A 282 6.72 15.24 -20.31
CA ARG A 282 7.99 14.52 -20.23
C ARG A 282 9.11 15.37 -20.85
N ARG A 283 10.26 15.36 -20.25
CA ARG A 283 11.48 15.78 -20.96
C ARG A 283 12.00 14.61 -21.78
N LYS A 284 12.25 14.85 -23.06
CA LYS A 284 12.90 13.87 -23.94
C LYS A 284 14.38 14.20 -23.94
N GLY A 285 15.21 13.34 -23.36
CA GLY A 285 16.64 13.42 -23.48
C GLY A 285 17.08 12.99 -24.87
N VAL A 286 17.95 13.73 -25.50
CA VAL A 286 18.61 13.35 -26.74
C VAL A 286 20.07 13.07 -26.41
N THR A 287 20.56 11.87 -26.77
CA THR A 287 21.98 11.57 -26.66
C THR A 287 22.72 12.22 -27.82
N ILE A 288 23.55 13.18 -27.54
CA ILE A 288 24.42 13.83 -28.52
C ILE A 288 25.84 13.33 -28.24
N GLY A 289 26.36 12.50 -29.14
CA GLY A 289 27.69 11.92 -29.03
C GLY A 289 27.84 10.86 -27.93
N GLU A 290 29.03 10.34 -27.74
CA GLU A 290 29.30 9.35 -26.68
C GLU A 290 29.10 9.97 -25.28
N GLY A 291 27.96 9.64 -24.66
CA GLY A 291 27.74 9.83 -23.23
C GLY A 291 27.16 11.17 -22.76
N GLN A 292 26.88 12.15 -23.62
CA GLN A 292 26.22 13.38 -23.19
C GLN A 292 24.72 13.35 -23.45
N MET A 293 23.93 13.45 -22.38
CA MET A 293 22.48 13.72 -22.49
C MET A 293 22.22 15.21 -22.31
N VAL A 294 21.58 15.81 -23.31
CA VAL A 294 21.04 17.17 -23.24
C VAL A 294 19.54 17.07 -22.99
N ALA A 295 19.04 17.79 -21.99
CA ALA A 295 17.63 17.83 -21.61
C ALA A 295 16.94 19.08 -22.16
#